data_25ba6d28cddb8d0a65c33e9a37430b8f
#
_entry.id   25ba6d28cddb8d0a65c33e9a37430b8f
#
_cell.length_a   1.000
_cell.length_b   1.000
_cell.length_c   1.000
_cell.angle_alpha   90.00
_cell.angle_beta   90.00
_cell.angle_gamma   90.00
#
_symmetry.space_group_name_H-M   'P 1'
#
loop_
_entity.id
_entity.type
_entity.pdbx_description
1 polymer ?
#
loop_
_entity_poly.entity_id
_entity_poly.type
_entity_poly.pdbx_seq_one_letter_code
_entity_poly.pdbx_strand_id
1 'polypeptide(L)'
;MAELRQELSVTSRILRGVSSGFVLTAVSTLVAVIQLRLILEYLHSDVAGIWLLFITIGAYIAFLDMGISPTIGREISFVLGFKHLDEQHKETEVASLIATCARLYHFLSAIAFILALIIGGWFFRYVTPVGSQSNIEIAWCIFALGGSLNLLGGPIFAALYGLGNIATERLIRSLTLLVGLAIMVLFLKLGFGIVGLAVIWSVQGLAAMLISRSILHARYPYLHGSKGVISMAVARKIALPSLKWAAMGFGAILILQTDNVVIAAVIGTPAIPSYVAVAKIVTVLMTLSLVIVSSSSPFLSKSYAAADMDAFKILLLRNVRYSMGLLVILSAFIATFGDKIVNLWLGEGHFAGFPVLWTLLTMTLLEVHHVTLATGTMATGKIAFAWTALIAGGLNIIISIILAQRLGLWGVALGTMIAQMLTNNWYAPYVTLTLFNIPFLRYFATVILPIFVLIIVSIGINVVSRYLTAKYGDMISLLISGCFTIPSTTLTALALLTTASERQIMLRMILNMRKAL
;
A
#
# COMPACT_ATOMS: atom_id res chain seq x y z
N MET A 1 -17.53 -33.99 -16.34
CA MET A 1 -17.77 -33.99 -14.87
C MET A 1 -16.49 -33.75 -14.06
N ALA A 2 -15.36 -34.42 -14.34
CA ALA A 2 -14.07 -34.16 -13.66
C ALA A 2 -13.51 -32.79 -14.00
N GLU A 3 -13.49 -32.38 -15.26
CA GLU A 3 -13.05 -31.05 -15.70
C GLU A 3 -13.89 -29.92 -15.09
N LEU A 4 -15.21 -30.07 -15.06
CA LEU A 4 -16.11 -29.07 -14.44
C LEU A 4 -15.86 -28.94 -12.93
N ARG A 5 -15.59 -30.05 -12.23
CA ARG A 5 -15.20 -30.04 -10.80
C ARG A 5 -13.82 -29.36 -10.61
N GLN A 6 -12.90 -29.57 -11.52
CA GLN A 6 -11.57 -28.95 -11.47
C GLN A 6 -11.67 -27.45 -11.74
N GLU A 7 -12.43 -26.99 -12.73
CA GLU A 7 -12.69 -25.58 -13.00
C GLU A 7 -13.39 -24.88 -11.83
N LEU A 8 -14.41 -25.50 -11.24
CA LEU A 8 -15.11 -24.97 -10.08
C LEU A 8 -14.18 -24.87 -8.86
N SER A 9 -13.26 -25.82 -8.68
CA SER A 9 -12.26 -25.78 -7.61
C SER A 9 -11.24 -24.65 -7.80
N VAL A 10 -10.77 -24.42 -9.02
CA VAL A 10 -9.86 -23.32 -9.37
C VAL A 10 -10.56 -21.97 -9.18
N THR A 11 -11.77 -21.82 -9.69
CA THR A 11 -12.56 -20.58 -9.55
C THR A 11 -12.83 -20.26 -8.07
N SER A 12 -13.17 -21.27 -7.25
CA SER A 12 -13.37 -21.07 -5.82
C SER A 12 -12.10 -20.66 -5.08
N ARG A 13 -10.93 -21.19 -5.45
CA ARG A 13 -9.62 -20.79 -4.90
C ARG A 13 -9.27 -19.36 -5.27
N ILE A 14 -9.51 -18.96 -6.52
CA ILE A 14 -9.29 -17.60 -6.99
C ILE A 14 -10.19 -16.62 -6.21
N LEU A 15 -11.49 -16.91 -6.10
CA LEU A 15 -12.44 -16.07 -5.36
C LEU A 15 -12.05 -15.94 -3.88
N ARG A 16 -11.67 -17.04 -3.22
CA ARG A 16 -11.18 -17.02 -1.84
C ARG A 16 -9.87 -16.22 -1.71
N GLY A 17 -8.96 -16.33 -2.67
CA GLY A 17 -7.73 -15.54 -2.72
C GLY A 17 -8.03 -14.05 -2.85
N VAL A 18 -8.91 -13.64 -3.75
CA VAL A 18 -9.29 -12.24 -3.95
C VAL A 18 -10.00 -11.69 -2.72
N SER A 19 -11.03 -12.38 -2.21
CA SER A 19 -11.79 -11.92 -1.04
C SER A 19 -10.91 -11.81 0.21
N SER A 20 -10.01 -12.76 0.45
CA SER A 20 -9.05 -12.67 1.57
C SER A 20 -8.09 -11.49 1.45
N GLY A 21 -7.78 -11.06 0.23
CA GLY A 21 -6.98 -9.85 -0.02
C GLY A 21 -7.71 -8.58 0.42
N PHE A 22 -8.98 -8.45 0.08
CA PHE A 22 -9.80 -7.34 0.53
C PHE A 22 -9.96 -7.33 2.06
N VAL A 23 -10.18 -8.51 2.67
CA VAL A 23 -10.24 -8.64 4.13
C VAL A 23 -8.93 -8.19 4.78
N LEU A 24 -7.78 -8.65 4.31
CA LEU A 24 -6.48 -8.24 4.86
C LEU A 24 -6.28 -6.73 4.72
N THR A 25 -6.61 -6.15 3.57
CA THR A 25 -6.49 -4.69 3.34
C THR A 25 -7.40 -3.91 4.28
N ALA A 26 -8.66 -4.33 4.44
CA ALA A 26 -9.59 -3.68 5.35
C ALA A 26 -9.14 -3.80 6.81
N VAL A 27 -8.72 -5.00 7.25
CA VAL A 27 -8.21 -5.23 8.61
C VAL A 27 -6.95 -4.41 8.87
N SER A 28 -5.97 -4.44 7.96
CA SER A 28 -4.72 -3.69 8.14
C SER A 28 -4.95 -2.18 8.18
N THR A 29 -5.86 -1.66 7.36
CA THR A 29 -6.25 -0.25 7.37
C THR A 29 -6.92 0.14 8.69
N LEU A 30 -7.91 -0.65 9.13
CA LEU A 30 -8.62 -0.41 10.37
C LEU A 30 -7.67 -0.45 11.58
N VAL A 31 -6.82 -1.49 11.65
CA VAL A 31 -5.79 -1.62 12.68
C VAL A 31 -4.86 -0.41 12.69
N ALA A 32 -4.38 0.03 11.54
CA ALA A 32 -3.47 1.18 11.46
C ALA A 32 -4.13 2.51 11.89
N VAL A 33 -5.43 2.69 11.61
CA VAL A 33 -6.21 3.86 12.07
C VAL A 33 -6.38 3.84 13.60
N ILE A 34 -6.74 2.68 14.17
CA ILE A 34 -6.90 2.52 15.62
C ILE A 34 -5.56 2.65 16.33
N GLN A 35 -4.49 2.04 15.80
CA GLN A 35 -3.15 2.11 16.38
C GLN A 35 -2.65 3.54 16.52
N LEU A 36 -2.84 4.39 15.49
CA LEU A 36 -2.38 5.77 15.57
C LEU A 36 -3.05 6.53 16.72
N ARG A 37 -4.36 6.37 16.90
CA ARG A 37 -5.09 6.96 18.03
C ARG A 37 -4.54 6.49 19.37
N LEU A 38 -4.37 5.17 19.54
CA LEU A 38 -3.84 4.59 20.78
C LEU A 38 -2.41 5.08 21.08
N ILE A 39 -1.55 5.16 20.06
CA ILE A 39 -0.19 5.65 20.22
C ILE A 39 -0.20 7.09 20.75
N LEU A 40 -1.03 7.97 20.18
CA LEU A 40 -1.12 9.37 20.59
C LEU A 40 -1.84 9.58 21.93
N GLU A 41 -2.70 8.65 22.34
CA GLU A 41 -3.39 8.70 23.63
C GLU A 41 -2.44 8.32 24.80
N TYR A 42 -1.53 7.36 24.55
CA TYR A 42 -0.69 6.79 25.62
C TYR A 42 0.77 7.24 25.58
N LEU A 43 1.25 7.80 24.47
CA LEU A 43 2.64 8.24 24.32
C LEU A 43 2.71 9.75 24.08
N HIS A 44 3.74 10.40 24.64
CA HIS A 44 4.07 11.77 24.27
C HIS A 44 4.36 11.88 22.76
N SER A 45 4.08 13.04 22.17
CA SER A 45 4.24 13.28 20.72
C SER A 45 5.63 12.96 20.20
N ASP A 46 6.69 13.22 20.99
CA ASP A 46 8.07 12.90 20.63
C ASP A 46 8.28 11.40 20.47
N VAL A 47 7.83 10.61 21.46
CA VAL A 47 7.96 9.15 21.48
C VAL A 47 7.05 8.52 20.42
N ALA A 48 5.85 9.08 20.23
CA ALA A 48 4.94 8.68 19.15
C ALA A 48 5.57 8.91 17.77
N GLY A 49 6.21 10.07 17.57
CA GLY A 49 6.96 10.39 16.36
C GLY A 49 8.11 9.42 16.11
N ILE A 50 8.88 9.08 17.14
CA ILE A 50 9.96 8.09 17.07
C ILE A 50 9.42 6.70 16.71
N TRP A 51 8.28 6.29 17.29
CA TRP A 51 7.65 5.03 16.91
C TRP A 51 7.22 4.99 15.43
N LEU A 52 6.59 6.06 14.95
CA LEU A 52 6.22 6.17 13.53
C LEU A 52 7.45 6.16 12.61
N LEU A 53 8.57 6.70 13.09
CA LEU A 53 9.85 6.63 12.39
C LEU A 53 10.43 5.20 12.39
N PHE A 54 10.28 4.43 13.48
CA PHE A 54 10.62 3.00 13.50
C PHE A 54 9.87 2.24 12.41
N ILE A 55 8.55 2.45 12.27
CA ILE A 55 7.74 1.83 11.22
C ILE A 55 8.23 2.23 9.83
N THR A 56 8.58 3.51 9.65
CA THR A 56 9.15 4.01 8.39
C THR A 56 10.46 3.31 8.03
N ILE A 57 11.41 3.22 8.98
CA ILE A 57 12.69 2.53 8.75
C ILE A 57 12.48 1.02 8.61
N GLY A 58 11.49 0.45 9.30
CA GLY A 58 11.07 -0.93 9.13
C GLY A 58 10.65 -1.26 7.69
N ALA A 59 10.04 -0.31 6.98
CA ALA A 59 9.73 -0.48 5.56
C ALA A 59 10.99 -0.58 4.68
N TYR A 60 12.07 0.15 5.01
CA TYR A 60 13.36 -0.02 4.32
C TYR A 60 14.00 -1.37 4.63
N ILE A 61 13.87 -1.88 5.86
CA ILE A 61 14.32 -3.23 6.21
C ILE A 61 13.54 -4.28 5.40
N ALA A 62 12.22 -4.17 5.35
CA ALA A 62 11.36 -5.07 4.58
C ALA A 62 11.69 -5.03 3.07
N PHE A 63 12.15 -3.89 2.57
CA PHE A 63 12.55 -3.74 1.18
C PHE A 63 13.78 -4.58 0.80
N LEU A 64 14.61 -5.02 1.74
CA LEU A 64 15.72 -5.94 1.49
C LEU A 64 15.26 -7.31 0.95
N ASP A 65 13.95 -7.60 0.98
CA ASP A 65 13.33 -8.67 0.19
C ASP A 65 13.57 -8.51 -1.33
N MET A 66 13.79 -7.30 -1.82
CA MET A 66 14.11 -6.96 -3.21
C MET A 66 13.20 -7.64 -4.26
N GLY A 67 11.93 -7.94 -3.93
CA GLY A 67 11.00 -8.65 -4.82
C GLY A 67 11.33 -10.14 -5.01
N ILE A 68 12.16 -10.71 -4.14
CA ILE A 68 12.53 -12.12 -4.17
C ILE A 68 11.30 -12.98 -3.86
N SER A 69 10.52 -12.65 -2.82
CA SER A 69 9.31 -13.39 -2.44
C SER A 69 8.29 -13.54 -3.59
N PRO A 70 7.87 -12.49 -4.30
CA PRO A 70 6.99 -12.62 -5.47
C PRO A 70 7.60 -13.47 -6.59
N THR A 71 8.91 -13.36 -6.81
CA THR A 71 9.62 -14.15 -7.83
C THR A 71 9.61 -15.62 -7.47
N ILE A 72 9.90 -15.99 -6.22
CA ILE A 72 9.84 -17.38 -5.74
C ILE A 72 8.43 -17.94 -5.89
N GLY A 73 7.40 -17.22 -5.44
CA GLY A 73 6.02 -17.66 -5.55
C GLY A 73 5.62 -17.97 -6.99
N ARG A 74 6.07 -17.15 -7.95
CA ARG A 74 5.86 -17.37 -9.37
C ARG A 74 6.60 -18.59 -9.88
N GLU A 75 7.89 -18.77 -9.53
CA GLU A 75 8.70 -19.93 -9.96
C GLU A 75 8.12 -21.23 -9.42
N ILE A 76 7.67 -21.28 -8.16
CA ILE A 76 6.95 -22.44 -7.61
C ILE A 76 5.71 -22.76 -8.42
N SER A 77 4.91 -21.75 -8.76
CA SER A 77 3.71 -21.94 -9.57
C SER A 77 4.04 -22.47 -10.99
N PHE A 78 5.16 -22.04 -11.58
CA PHE A 78 5.61 -22.54 -12.89
C PHE A 78 6.04 -24.01 -12.81
N VAL A 79 6.83 -24.38 -11.80
CA VAL A 79 7.26 -25.78 -11.59
C VAL A 79 6.03 -26.70 -11.46
N LEU A 80 5.04 -26.31 -10.69
CA LEU A 80 3.80 -27.06 -10.55
C LEU A 80 2.98 -27.15 -11.83
N GLY A 81 3.10 -26.17 -12.72
CA GLY A 81 2.40 -26.12 -14.01
C GLY A 81 3.03 -26.99 -15.11
N PHE A 82 4.28 -27.43 -14.96
CA PHE A 82 4.96 -28.22 -15.99
C PHE A 82 4.37 -29.64 -16.10
N LYS A 83 3.78 -29.95 -17.24
CA LYS A 83 3.14 -31.26 -17.50
C LYS A 83 4.15 -32.40 -17.75
N HIS A 84 5.37 -32.09 -18.14
CA HIS A 84 6.41 -33.06 -18.46
C HIS A 84 7.21 -33.54 -17.24
N LEU A 85 7.06 -32.90 -16.08
CA LEU A 85 7.68 -33.33 -14.83
C LEU A 85 6.73 -34.23 -14.05
N ASP A 86 7.28 -35.32 -13.51
CA ASP A 86 6.57 -36.15 -12.54
C ASP A 86 6.46 -35.44 -11.18
N GLU A 87 5.56 -35.89 -10.31
CA GLU A 87 5.30 -35.24 -9.03
C GLU A 87 6.55 -35.25 -8.12
N GLN A 88 7.35 -36.28 -8.15
CA GLN A 88 8.57 -36.38 -7.32
C GLN A 88 9.64 -35.35 -7.75
N HIS A 89 9.79 -35.10 -9.04
CA HIS A 89 10.68 -34.05 -9.55
C HIS A 89 10.16 -32.67 -9.21
N LYS A 90 8.83 -32.41 -9.31
CA LYS A 90 8.22 -31.15 -8.90
C LYS A 90 8.46 -30.87 -7.41
N GLU A 91 8.22 -31.85 -6.54
CA GLU A 91 8.45 -31.74 -5.10
C GLU A 91 9.90 -31.42 -4.78
N THR A 92 10.83 -32.10 -5.45
CA THR A 92 12.28 -31.90 -5.27
C THR A 92 12.70 -30.50 -5.73
N GLU A 93 12.18 -30.02 -6.87
CA GLU A 93 12.51 -28.70 -7.41
C GLU A 93 11.92 -27.59 -6.53
N VAL A 94 10.68 -27.73 -6.06
CA VAL A 94 10.05 -26.80 -5.12
C VAL A 94 10.82 -26.75 -3.80
N ALA A 95 11.23 -27.91 -3.27
CA ALA A 95 12.03 -27.98 -2.04
C ALA A 95 13.41 -27.31 -2.22
N SER A 96 14.06 -27.50 -3.37
CA SER A 96 15.33 -26.87 -3.71
C SER A 96 15.19 -25.33 -3.83
N LEU A 97 14.11 -24.85 -4.47
CA LEU A 97 13.78 -23.43 -4.54
C LEU A 97 13.64 -22.82 -3.13
N ILE A 98 12.85 -23.44 -2.28
CA ILE A 98 12.60 -22.94 -0.90
C ILE A 98 13.89 -22.98 -0.07
N ALA A 99 14.67 -24.06 -0.14
CA ALA A 99 15.91 -24.19 0.60
C ALA A 99 16.98 -23.17 0.17
N THR A 100 17.13 -22.96 -1.15
CA THR A 100 18.06 -21.95 -1.70
C THR A 100 17.65 -20.55 -1.23
N CYS A 101 16.36 -20.23 -1.30
CA CYS A 101 15.84 -18.95 -0.86
C CYS A 101 15.96 -18.76 0.65
N ALA A 102 15.67 -19.78 1.45
CA ALA A 102 15.85 -19.72 2.91
C ALA A 102 17.29 -19.35 3.29
N ARG A 103 18.29 -19.93 2.60
CA ARG A 103 19.70 -19.57 2.83
C ARG A 103 19.99 -18.12 2.47
N LEU A 104 19.47 -17.65 1.34
CA LEU A 104 19.63 -16.25 0.93
C LEU A 104 19.01 -15.30 1.97
N TYR A 105 17.82 -15.63 2.47
CA TYR A 105 17.14 -14.80 3.48
C TYR A 105 17.83 -14.80 4.84
N HIS A 106 18.52 -15.88 5.24
CA HIS A 106 19.38 -15.84 6.43
C HIS A 106 20.51 -14.81 6.27
N PHE A 107 21.13 -14.76 5.10
CA PHE A 107 22.17 -13.78 4.82
C PHE A 107 21.61 -12.34 4.76
N LEU A 108 20.50 -12.14 4.06
CA LEU A 108 19.83 -10.83 3.99
C LEU A 108 19.35 -10.35 5.36
N SER A 109 18.80 -11.25 6.19
CA SER A 109 18.37 -10.95 7.55
C SER A 109 19.53 -10.51 8.45
N ALA A 110 20.68 -11.17 8.35
CA ALA A 110 21.88 -10.78 9.10
C ALA A 110 22.39 -9.38 8.67
N ILE A 111 22.46 -9.13 7.35
CA ILE A 111 22.84 -7.82 6.81
C ILE A 111 21.83 -6.75 7.27
N ALA A 112 20.52 -7.02 7.16
CA ALA A 112 19.46 -6.13 7.58
C ALA A 112 19.60 -5.72 9.05
N PHE A 113 19.88 -6.69 9.92
CA PHE A 113 20.09 -6.45 11.34
C PHE A 113 21.31 -5.56 11.61
N ILE A 114 22.45 -5.87 11.00
CA ILE A 114 23.68 -5.09 11.16
C ILE A 114 23.49 -3.65 10.65
N LEU A 115 22.91 -3.50 9.46
CA LEU A 115 22.64 -2.17 8.89
C LEU A 115 21.63 -1.38 9.74
N ALA A 116 20.57 -2.03 10.23
CA ALA A 116 19.60 -1.40 11.11
C ALA A 116 20.22 -0.92 12.42
N LEU A 117 21.11 -1.71 13.03
CA LEU A 117 21.81 -1.31 14.25
C LEU A 117 22.76 -0.15 14.01
N ILE A 118 23.55 -0.17 12.94
CA ILE A 118 24.55 0.88 12.65
C ILE A 118 23.85 2.18 12.22
N ILE A 119 23.03 2.10 11.16
CA ILE A 119 22.43 3.30 10.56
C ILE A 119 21.32 3.85 11.46
N GLY A 120 20.41 2.97 11.91
CA GLY A 120 19.30 3.38 12.75
C GLY A 120 19.77 3.81 14.14
N GLY A 121 20.72 3.08 14.76
CA GLY A 121 21.28 3.47 16.04
C GLY A 121 21.95 4.84 16.00
N TRP A 122 22.74 5.12 14.95
CA TRP A 122 23.32 6.44 14.73
C TRP A 122 22.25 7.53 14.51
N PHE A 123 21.25 7.24 13.67
CA PHE A 123 20.20 8.19 13.34
C PHE A 123 19.32 8.52 14.57
N PHE A 124 18.94 7.52 15.36
CA PHE A 124 18.12 7.76 16.56
C PHE A 124 18.86 8.53 17.65
N ARG A 125 20.18 8.34 17.80
CA ARG A 125 20.99 9.20 18.68
C ARG A 125 20.99 10.66 18.25
N TYR A 126 20.93 10.91 16.95
CA TYR A 126 20.88 12.26 16.41
C TYR A 126 19.52 12.95 16.64
N VAL A 127 18.41 12.21 16.45
CA VAL A 127 17.06 12.79 16.49
C VAL A 127 16.37 12.69 17.86
N THR A 128 16.93 11.96 18.84
CA THR A 128 16.31 11.72 20.15
C THR A 128 16.80 12.75 21.17
N PRO A 129 15.88 13.37 21.96
CA PRO A 129 16.25 14.24 23.06
C PRO A 129 17.08 13.53 24.14
N VAL A 130 18.04 14.25 24.73
CA VAL A 130 18.86 13.77 25.84
C VAL A 130 17.95 13.47 27.05
N GLY A 131 17.96 12.24 27.55
CA GLY A 131 17.13 11.81 28.69
C GLY A 131 16.16 10.67 28.40
N SER A 132 15.74 10.49 27.13
CA SER A 132 14.85 9.37 26.72
C SER A 132 15.61 8.27 25.97
N GLN A 133 16.93 8.40 25.83
CA GLN A 133 17.75 7.60 24.90
C GLN A 133 17.74 6.11 25.23
N SER A 134 17.86 5.70 26.49
CA SER A 134 18.01 4.28 26.84
C SER A 134 16.80 3.42 26.44
N ASN A 135 15.58 3.89 26.69
CA ASN A 135 14.38 3.15 26.33
C ASN A 135 14.18 3.10 24.80
N ILE A 136 14.57 4.15 24.09
CA ILE A 136 14.47 4.22 22.63
C ILE A 136 15.51 3.31 21.98
N GLU A 137 16.75 3.27 22.49
CA GLU A 137 17.79 2.36 22.00
C GLU A 137 17.40 0.90 22.20
N ILE A 138 16.88 0.54 23.40
CA ILE A 138 16.39 -0.81 23.67
C ILE A 138 15.23 -1.18 22.72
N ALA A 139 14.24 -0.29 22.59
CA ALA A 139 13.11 -0.49 21.69
C ALA A 139 13.57 -0.65 20.23
N TRP A 140 14.55 0.15 19.81
CA TRP A 140 15.11 0.05 18.47
C TRP A 140 15.84 -1.28 18.24
N CYS A 141 16.64 -1.75 19.18
CA CYS A 141 17.32 -3.05 19.07
C CYS A 141 16.30 -4.19 18.94
N ILE A 142 15.22 -4.17 19.74
CA ILE A 142 14.14 -5.17 19.67
C ILE A 142 13.43 -5.09 18.31
N PHE A 143 13.10 -3.87 17.86
CA PHE A 143 12.44 -3.65 16.58
C PHE A 143 13.29 -4.09 15.40
N ALA A 144 14.59 -3.73 15.38
CA ALA A 144 15.54 -4.12 14.36
C ALA A 144 15.73 -5.64 14.28
N LEU A 145 15.85 -6.30 15.44
CA LEU A 145 15.91 -7.75 15.52
C LEU A 145 14.62 -8.39 14.98
N GLY A 146 13.47 -7.92 15.44
CA GLY A 146 12.15 -8.41 14.98
C GLY A 146 11.97 -8.22 13.48
N GLY A 147 12.30 -7.05 12.93
CA GLY A 147 12.24 -6.76 11.49
C GLY A 147 13.14 -7.68 10.66
N SER A 148 14.35 -7.90 11.14
CA SER A 148 15.31 -8.79 10.48
C SER A 148 14.85 -10.25 10.53
N LEU A 149 14.32 -10.71 11.66
CA LEU A 149 13.74 -12.07 11.79
C LEU A 149 12.49 -12.24 10.92
N ASN A 150 11.68 -11.18 10.75
CA ASN A 150 10.50 -11.22 9.89
C ASN A 150 10.86 -11.44 8.41
N LEU A 151 12.03 -11.02 7.95
CA LEU A 151 12.53 -11.34 6.61
C LEU A 151 12.65 -12.86 6.39
N LEU A 152 13.00 -13.64 7.42
CA LEU A 152 13.08 -15.10 7.33
C LEU A 152 11.74 -15.76 6.98
N GLY A 153 10.62 -15.05 7.18
CA GLY A 153 9.29 -15.49 6.76
C GLY A 153 9.06 -15.41 5.24
N GLY A 154 9.86 -14.63 4.51
CA GLY A 154 9.69 -14.40 3.07
C GLY A 154 9.54 -15.70 2.23
N PRO A 155 10.47 -16.67 2.32
CA PRO A 155 10.36 -17.93 1.60
C PRO A 155 9.11 -18.74 1.97
N ILE A 156 8.69 -18.69 3.23
CA ILE A 156 7.51 -19.41 3.74
C ILE A 156 6.22 -18.82 3.15
N PHE A 157 6.10 -17.49 3.18
CA PHE A 157 4.95 -16.78 2.59
C PHE A 157 4.91 -16.94 1.08
N ALA A 158 6.07 -16.86 0.41
CA ALA A 158 6.20 -17.10 -1.02
C ALA A 158 5.82 -18.54 -1.40
N ALA A 159 6.19 -19.54 -0.58
CA ALA A 159 5.80 -20.92 -0.79
C ALA A 159 4.29 -21.12 -0.65
N LEU A 160 3.65 -20.57 0.39
CA LEU A 160 2.19 -20.62 0.54
C LEU A 160 1.47 -19.96 -0.65
N TYR A 161 2.00 -18.84 -1.13
CA TYR A 161 1.47 -18.16 -2.31
C TYR A 161 1.61 -19.02 -3.57
N GLY A 162 2.80 -19.53 -3.86
CA GLY A 162 3.12 -20.34 -5.05
C GLY A 162 2.38 -21.68 -5.07
N LEU A 163 2.14 -22.27 -3.91
CA LEU A 163 1.35 -23.50 -3.73
C LEU A 163 -0.16 -23.26 -3.73
N GLY A 164 -0.63 -22.03 -3.98
CA GLY A 164 -2.05 -21.69 -4.07
C GLY A 164 -2.77 -21.53 -2.73
N ASN A 165 -2.05 -21.43 -1.60
CA ASN A 165 -2.62 -21.21 -0.26
C ASN A 165 -2.68 -19.73 0.14
N ILE A 166 -2.95 -18.83 -0.81
CA ILE A 166 -2.97 -17.38 -0.63
C ILE A 166 -3.95 -16.95 0.47
N ALA A 167 -5.15 -17.53 0.48
CA ALA A 167 -6.16 -17.19 1.46
C ALA A 167 -5.74 -17.56 2.90
N THR A 168 -5.02 -18.66 3.07
CA THR A 168 -4.50 -19.09 4.38
C THR A 168 -3.45 -18.10 4.91
N GLU A 169 -2.51 -17.71 4.07
CA GLU A 169 -1.47 -16.72 4.41
C GLU A 169 -2.10 -15.38 4.84
N ARG A 170 -3.04 -14.87 4.06
CA ARG A 170 -3.73 -13.60 4.34
C ARG A 170 -4.58 -13.65 5.61
N LEU A 171 -5.24 -14.78 5.88
CA LEU A 171 -6.00 -14.98 7.11
C LEU A 171 -5.08 -14.97 8.34
N ILE A 172 -3.93 -15.67 8.29
CA ILE A 172 -2.95 -15.67 9.36
C ILE A 172 -2.49 -14.25 9.66
N ARG A 173 -2.13 -13.48 8.64
CA ARG A 173 -1.73 -12.07 8.80
C ARG A 173 -2.85 -11.22 9.40
N SER A 174 -4.08 -11.38 8.94
CA SER A 174 -5.23 -10.64 9.48
C SER A 174 -5.45 -10.95 10.97
N LEU A 175 -5.40 -12.23 11.35
CA LEU A 175 -5.58 -12.65 12.74
C LEU A 175 -4.44 -12.17 13.63
N THR A 176 -3.19 -12.27 13.20
CA THR A 176 -2.04 -11.77 13.97
C THR A 176 -2.07 -10.26 14.13
N LEU A 177 -2.57 -9.49 13.14
CA LEU A 177 -2.78 -8.06 13.26
C LEU A 177 -3.83 -7.72 14.34
N LEU A 178 -4.96 -8.42 14.35
CA LEU A 178 -6.03 -8.18 15.34
C LEU A 178 -5.59 -8.57 16.76
N VAL A 179 -4.94 -9.72 16.91
CA VAL A 179 -4.39 -10.16 18.21
C VAL A 179 -3.30 -9.19 18.67
N GLY A 180 -2.41 -8.77 17.78
CA GLY A 180 -1.37 -7.79 18.08
C GLY A 180 -1.95 -6.45 18.54
N LEU A 181 -3.05 -5.99 17.93
CA LEU A 181 -3.75 -4.78 18.36
C LEU A 181 -4.30 -4.94 19.80
N ALA A 182 -4.92 -6.08 20.11
CA ALA A 182 -5.45 -6.33 21.44
C ALA A 182 -4.34 -6.35 22.51
N ILE A 183 -3.20 -7.01 22.23
CA ILE A 183 -2.04 -7.03 23.12
C ILE A 183 -1.42 -5.62 23.24
N MET A 184 -1.40 -4.84 22.16
CA MET A 184 -0.92 -3.46 22.17
C MET A 184 -1.71 -2.59 23.15
N VAL A 185 -3.06 -2.68 23.15
CA VAL A 185 -3.89 -1.97 24.13
C VAL A 185 -3.49 -2.33 25.55
N LEU A 186 -3.29 -3.62 25.83
CA LEU A 186 -2.88 -4.10 27.13
C LEU A 186 -1.51 -3.52 27.55
N PHE A 187 -0.50 -3.59 26.67
CA PHE A 187 0.86 -3.13 26.96
C PHE A 187 0.93 -1.61 27.16
N LEU A 188 0.17 -0.85 26.36
CA LEU A 188 0.09 0.60 26.54
C LEU A 188 -0.56 0.96 27.87
N LYS A 189 -1.65 0.28 28.28
CA LYS A 189 -2.29 0.48 29.60
C LYS A 189 -1.39 0.09 30.77
N LEU A 190 -0.52 -0.90 30.58
CA LEU A 190 0.46 -1.32 31.61
C LEU A 190 1.71 -0.43 31.66
N GLY A 191 1.82 0.59 30.78
CA GLY A 191 2.92 1.54 30.80
C GLY A 191 4.23 1.06 30.14
N PHE A 192 4.21 -0.03 29.34
CA PHE A 192 5.41 -0.52 28.65
C PHE A 192 5.91 0.41 27.54
N GLY A 193 5.14 1.44 27.15
CA GLY A 193 5.55 2.48 26.22
C GLY A 193 6.07 1.97 24.88
N ILE A 194 7.10 2.62 24.37
CA ILE A 194 7.70 2.29 23.04
C ILE A 194 8.37 0.91 23.04
N VAL A 195 8.91 0.45 24.15
CA VAL A 195 9.51 -0.88 24.27
C VAL A 195 8.46 -1.96 24.07
N GLY A 196 7.29 -1.78 24.72
CA GLY A 196 6.14 -2.68 24.54
C GLY A 196 5.68 -2.76 23.08
N LEU A 197 5.61 -1.61 22.39
CA LEU A 197 5.26 -1.58 20.98
C LEU A 197 6.26 -2.35 20.12
N ALA A 198 7.57 -2.20 20.38
CA ALA A 198 8.62 -2.91 19.65
C ALA A 198 8.55 -4.43 19.85
N VAL A 199 8.29 -4.88 21.10
CA VAL A 199 8.09 -6.30 21.43
C VAL A 199 6.89 -6.87 20.68
N ILE A 200 5.74 -6.20 20.76
CA ILE A 200 4.50 -6.68 20.11
C ILE A 200 4.69 -6.80 18.61
N TRP A 201 5.24 -5.76 17.97
CA TRP A 201 5.48 -5.75 16.54
C TRP A 201 6.40 -6.91 16.11
N SER A 202 7.45 -7.17 16.88
CA SER A 202 8.40 -8.25 16.62
C SER A 202 7.76 -9.63 16.82
N VAL A 203 7.06 -9.83 17.92
CA VAL A 203 6.37 -11.09 18.24
C VAL A 203 5.26 -11.39 17.25
N GLN A 204 4.52 -10.38 16.82
CA GLN A 204 3.44 -10.52 15.83
C GLN A 204 3.96 -11.06 14.50
N GLY A 205 5.06 -10.53 13.99
CA GLY A 205 5.68 -11.00 12.76
C GLY A 205 6.23 -12.42 12.89
N LEU A 206 6.91 -12.73 14.01
CA LEU A 206 7.40 -14.07 14.32
C LEU A 206 6.25 -15.08 14.44
N ALA A 207 5.15 -14.72 15.10
CA ALA A 207 3.98 -15.58 15.21
C ALA A 207 3.38 -15.88 13.83
N ALA A 208 3.23 -14.87 12.97
CA ALA A 208 2.75 -15.08 11.60
C ALA A 208 3.66 -16.04 10.82
N MET A 209 4.98 -15.88 10.93
CA MET A 209 5.97 -16.76 10.30
C MET A 209 5.87 -18.20 10.83
N LEU A 210 5.87 -18.39 12.15
CA LEU A 210 5.84 -19.72 12.77
C LEU A 210 4.55 -20.47 12.48
N ILE A 211 3.40 -19.81 12.57
CA ILE A 211 2.10 -20.40 12.23
C ILE A 211 2.08 -20.79 10.74
N SER A 212 2.53 -19.90 9.85
CA SER A 212 2.59 -20.17 8.42
C SER A 212 3.53 -21.35 8.11
N ARG A 213 4.69 -21.44 8.79
CA ARG A 213 5.62 -22.55 8.67
C ARG A 213 4.99 -23.87 9.12
N SER A 214 4.34 -23.89 10.26
CA SER A 214 3.67 -25.09 10.78
C SER A 214 2.58 -25.59 9.82
N ILE A 215 1.77 -24.69 9.27
CA ILE A 215 0.74 -25.05 8.29
C ILE A 215 1.37 -25.54 6.96
N LEU A 216 2.43 -24.87 6.51
CA LEU A 216 3.14 -25.29 5.29
C LEU A 216 3.66 -26.72 5.43
N HIS A 217 4.34 -27.02 6.52
CA HIS A 217 4.88 -28.36 6.77
C HIS A 217 3.81 -29.42 7.02
N ALA A 218 2.71 -29.08 7.68
CA ALA A 218 1.59 -30.00 7.88
C ALA A 218 0.90 -30.37 6.55
N ARG A 219 0.79 -29.42 5.61
CA ARG A 219 0.15 -29.64 4.31
C ARG A 219 1.06 -30.25 3.26
N TYR A 220 2.36 -30.02 3.36
CA TYR A 220 3.38 -30.45 2.41
C TYR A 220 4.54 -31.16 3.13
N PRO A 221 4.33 -32.42 3.57
CA PRO A 221 5.33 -33.15 4.37
C PRO A 221 6.67 -33.33 3.66
N TYR A 222 6.69 -33.35 2.32
CA TYR A 222 7.91 -33.46 1.54
C TYR A 222 8.88 -32.27 1.74
N LEU A 223 8.41 -31.16 2.25
CA LEU A 223 9.24 -30.02 2.65
C LEU A 223 9.93 -30.23 4.01
N HIS A 224 9.54 -31.27 4.77
CA HIS A 224 10.20 -31.65 6.02
C HIS A 224 11.52 -32.38 5.73
N GLY A 225 12.61 -31.80 6.22
CA GLY A 225 13.90 -32.47 6.13
C GLY A 225 14.46 -32.61 4.72
N SER A 226 13.79 -32.10 3.70
CA SER A 226 14.35 -32.06 2.37
C SER A 226 15.63 -31.23 2.43
N LYS A 227 16.79 -31.92 2.32
CA LYS A 227 18.07 -31.29 2.03
C LYS A 227 18.02 -30.77 0.60
N GLY A 228 17.13 -29.76 0.34
CA GLY A 228 17.08 -29.13 -0.97
C GLY A 228 18.50 -28.71 -1.33
N VAL A 229 18.96 -29.13 -2.48
CA VAL A 229 20.29 -28.76 -2.96
C VAL A 229 20.31 -27.27 -3.19
N ILE A 230 21.17 -26.55 -2.46
CA ILE A 230 21.39 -25.13 -2.68
C ILE A 230 22.01 -24.97 -4.06
N SER A 231 21.26 -24.35 -4.97
CA SER A 231 21.68 -24.22 -6.36
C SER A 231 22.01 -22.77 -6.70
N MET A 232 23.26 -22.52 -7.07
CA MET A 232 23.67 -21.20 -7.58
C MET A 232 22.93 -20.84 -8.88
N ALA A 233 22.55 -21.83 -9.67
CA ALA A 233 21.74 -21.63 -10.88
C ALA A 233 20.33 -21.10 -10.52
N VAL A 234 19.71 -21.67 -9.47
CA VAL A 234 18.42 -21.18 -8.93
C VAL A 234 18.58 -19.76 -8.39
N ALA A 235 19.62 -19.49 -7.60
CA ALA A 235 19.86 -18.14 -7.08
C ALA A 235 20.01 -17.11 -8.20
N ARG A 236 20.75 -17.41 -9.26
CA ARG A 236 20.92 -16.54 -10.44
C ARG A 236 19.62 -16.36 -11.23
N LYS A 237 18.81 -17.42 -11.38
CA LYS A 237 17.50 -17.39 -12.03
C LYS A 237 16.52 -16.45 -11.32
N ILE A 238 16.60 -16.35 -9.99
CA ILE A 238 15.75 -15.48 -9.17
C ILE A 238 16.29 -14.05 -9.11
N ALA A 239 17.61 -13.87 -9.00
CA ALA A 239 18.23 -12.56 -8.76
C ALA A 239 17.91 -11.53 -9.86
N LEU A 240 18.02 -11.89 -11.13
CA LEU A 240 17.88 -10.94 -12.24
C LEU A 240 16.45 -10.36 -12.38
N PRO A 241 15.36 -11.15 -12.34
CA PRO A 241 14.01 -10.62 -12.28
C PRO A 241 13.75 -9.80 -11.01
N SER A 242 14.24 -10.25 -9.85
CA SER A 242 14.06 -9.57 -8.58
C SER A 242 14.72 -8.19 -8.58
N LEU A 243 15.88 -8.02 -9.18
CA LEU A 243 16.57 -6.72 -9.24
C LEU A 243 15.76 -5.65 -10.00
N LYS A 244 15.02 -6.02 -11.05
CA LYS A 244 14.13 -5.08 -11.77
C LYS A 244 12.96 -4.63 -10.89
N TRP A 245 12.36 -5.57 -10.16
CA TRP A 245 11.31 -5.25 -9.19
C TRP A 245 11.86 -4.42 -8.02
N ALA A 246 13.08 -4.74 -7.56
CA ALA A 246 13.77 -3.97 -6.53
C ALA A 246 13.98 -2.51 -6.96
N ALA A 247 14.49 -2.25 -8.16
CA ALA A 247 14.70 -0.88 -8.63
C ALA A 247 13.41 -0.04 -8.62
N MET A 248 12.31 -0.62 -9.09
CA MET A 248 11.00 0.05 -9.07
C MET A 248 10.47 0.24 -7.65
N GLY A 249 10.57 -0.79 -6.80
CA GLY A 249 10.12 -0.73 -5.40
C GLY A 249 10.95 0.24 -4.57
N PHE A 250 12.26 0.34 -4.82
CA PHE A 250 13.14 1.30 -4.12
C PHE A 250 12.74 2.74 -4.39
N GLY A 251 12.48 3.07 -5.65
CA GLY A 251 11.94 4.39 -5.98
C GLY A 251 10.61 4.69 -5.27
N ALA A 252 9.69 3.73 -5.25
CA ALA A 252 8.42 3.90 -4.55
C ALA A 252 8.60 4.11 -3.03
N ILE A 253 9.51 3.36 -2.38
CA ILE A 253 9.80 3.54 -0.95
C ILE A 253 10.44 4.90 -0.69
N LEU A 254 11.38 5.33 -1.53
CA LEU A 254 11.98 6.67 -1.40
C LEU A 254 10.93 7.78 -1.51
N ILE A 255 9.91 7.61 -2.32
CA ILE A 255 8.82 8.58 -2.45
C ILE A 255 7.90 8.53 -1.22
N LEU A 256 7.47 7.33 -0.80
CA LEU A 256 6.39 7.17 0.17
C LEU A 256 6.83 7.17 1.63
N GLN A 257 8.11 6.85 1.91
CA GLN A 257 8.60 6.66 3.28
C GLN A 257 9.62 7.72 3.71
N THR A 258 10.14 8.55 2.81
CA THR A 258 11.18 9.51 3.14
C THR A 258 10.66 10.71 3.91
N ASP A 259 9.40 11.08 3.75
CA ASP A 259 8.80 12.27 4.37
C ASP A 259 9.00 12.27 5.90
N ASN A 260 8.74 11.14 6.57
CA ASN A 260 8.93 11.05 8.03
C ASN A 260 10.39 11.19 8.45
N VAL A 261 11.33 10.70 7.62
CA VAL A 261 12.78 10.86 7.88
C VAL A 261 13.21 12.32 7.74
N VAL A 262 12.72 13.00 6.70
CA VAL A 262 12.97 14.44 6.48
C VAL A 262 12.36 15.27 7.61
N ILE A 263 11.12 14.97 8.01
CA ILE A 263 10.48 15.66 9.15
C ILE A 263 11.31 15.48 10.42
N ALA A 264 11.71 14.25 10.74
CA ALA A 264 12.53 13.98 11.92
C ALA A 264 13.85 14.75 11.92
N ALA A 265 14.54 14.80 10.78
CA ALA A 265 15.87 15.41 10.65
C ALA A 265 15.85 16.94 10.59
N VAL A 266 14.78 17.54 10.03
CA VAL A 266 14.74 18.99 9.73
C VAL A 266 13.83 19.75 10.70
N ILE A 267 12.70 19.15 11.09
CA ILE A 267 11.67 19.82 11.90
C ILE A 267 11.67 19.28 13.33
N GLY A 268 11.84 17.96 13.48
CA GLY A 268 11.80 17.23 14.74
C GLY A 268 10.71 16.17 14.80
N THR A 269 10.93 15.17 15.65
CA THR A 269 10.03 14.00 15.80
C THR A 269 8.61 14.33 16.28
N PRO A 270 8.37 15.39 17.11
CA PRO A 270 7.00 15.76 17.54
C PRO A 270 6.05 16.17 16.41
N ALA A 271 6.59 16.58 15.25
CA ALA A 271 5.80 16.99 14.10
C ALA A 271 5.30 15.80 13.24
N ILE A 272 5.91 14.62 13.38
CA ILE A 272 5.57 13.43 12.58
C ILE A 272 4.11 13.00 12.78
N PRO A 273 3.56 12.90 14.00
CA PRO A 273 2.18 12.43 14.19
C PRO A 273 1.14 13.24 13.43
N SER A 274 1.24 14.56 13.42
CA SER A 274 0.30 15.43 12.70
C SER A 274 0.37 15.21 11.19
N TYR A 275 1.57 15.07 10.63
CA TYR A 275 1.74 14.76 9.21
C TYR A 275 1.19 13.38 8.87
N VAL A 276 1.53 12.36 9.67
CA VAL A 276 1.07 10.98 9.47
C VAL A 276 -0.45 10.87 9.60
N ALA A 277 -1.09 11.65 10.48
CA ALA A 277 -2.55 11.68 10.60
C ALA A 277 -3.21 12.02 9.27
N VAL A 278 -2.78 13.11 8.64
CA VAL A 278 -3.29 13.54 7.33
C VAL A 278 -2.90 12.55 6.24
N ALA A 279 -1.64 12.13 6.19
CA ALA A 279 -1.13 11.17 5.20
C ALA A 279 -1.87 9.82 5.27
N LYS A 280 -2.26 9.36 6.48
CA LYS A 280 -3.03 8.14 6.67
C LYS A 280 -4.42 8.22 6.05
N ILE A 281 -5.14 9.33 6.25
CA ILE A 281 -6.45 9.55 5.62
C ILE A 281 -6.30 9.48 4.10
N VAL A 282 -5.35 10.22 3.56
CA VAL A 282 -5.11 10.30 2.12
C VAL A 282 -4.71 8.94 1.53
N THR A 283 -3.89 8.15 2.25
CA THR A 283 -3.52 6.78 1.86
C THR A 283 -4.73 5.84 1.80
N VAL A 284 -5.68 5.98 2.72
CA VAL A 284 -6.92 5.20 2.69
C VAL A 284 -7.72 5.53 1.43
N LEU A 285 -7.88 6.82 1.10
CA LEU A 285 -8.59 7.24 -0.12
C LEU A 285 -7.93 6.69 -1.38
N MET A 286 -6.60 6.76 -1.46
CA MET A 286 -5.81 6.19 -2.56
C MET A 286 -6.06 4.69 -2.69
N THR A 287 -5.98 3.96 -1.59
CA THR A 287 -6.17 2.50 -1.57
C THR A 287 -7.55 2.11 -2.07
N LEU A 288 -8.60 2.79 -1.59
CA LEU A 288 -9.98 2.55 -2.06
C LEU A 288 -10.13 2.81 -3.56
N SER A 289 -9.51 3.87 -4.06
CA SER A 289 -9.60 4.24 -5.48
C SER A 289 -8.85 3.25 -6.37
N LEU A 290 -7.69 2.74 -5.94
CA LEU A 290 -6.89 1.77 -6.68
C LEU A 290 -7.45 0.34 -6.66
N VAL A 291 -8.45 0.04 -5.82
CA VAL A 291 -9.18 -1.24 -5.88
C VAL A 291 -9.79 -1.46 -7.26
N ILE A 292 -10.33 -0.42 -7.90
CA ILE A 292 -10.90 -0.49 -9.25
C ILE A 292 -9.84 -0.96 -10.26
N VAL A 293 -8.65 -0.38 -10.15
CA VAL A 293 -7.51 -0.65 -11.04
C VAL A 293 -7.00 -2.08 -10.85
N SER A 294 -6.76 -2.48 -9.60
CA SER A 294 -6.24 -3.82 -9.27
C SER A 294 -7.22 -4.93 -9.66
N SER A 295 -8.53 -4.72 -9.48
CA SER A 295 -9.57 -5.67 -9.84
C SER A 295 -9.72 -5.84 -11.37
N SER A 296 -9.42 -4.80 -12.13
CA SER A 296 -9.55 -4.82 -13.59
C SER A 296 -8.25 -5.21 -14.34
N SER A 297 -7.11 -5.22 -13.66
CA SER A 297 -5.80 -5.52 -14.25
C SER A 297 -5.75 -6.87 -15.00
N PRO A 298 -6.32 -8.00 -14.50
CA PRO A 298 -6.34 -9.25 -15.26
C PRO A 298 -7.12 -9.16 -16.58
N PHE A 299 -8.19 -8.36 -16.59
CA PHE A 299 -9.00 -8.16 -17.80
C PHE A 299 -8.26 -7.31 -18.85
N LEU A 300 -7.47 -6.31 -18.40
CA LEU A 300 -6.58 -5.56 -19.31
C LEU A 300 -5.56 -6.50 -19.96
N SER A 301 -4.88 -7.34 -19.17
CA SER A 301 -3.93 -8.31 -19.69
C SER A 301 -4.58 -9.30 -20.67
N LYS A 302 -5.81 -9.76 -20.38
CA LYS A 302 -6.57 -10.66 -21.27
C LYS A 302 -6.93 -9.98 -22.59
N SER A 303 -7.45 -8.74 -22.56
CA SER A 303 -7.80 -8.01 -23.81
C SER A 303 -6.55 -7.74 -24.65
N TYR A 304 -5.42 -7.40 -24.03
CA TYR A 304 -4.16 -7.22 -24.74
C TYR A 304 -3.67 -8.52 -25.40
N ALA A 305 -3.69 -9.64 -24.66
CA ALA A 305 -3.30 -10.95 -25.20
C ALA A 305 -4.21 -11.43 -26.35
N ALA A 306 -5.49 -11.06 -26.31
CA ALA A 306 -6.45 -11.34 -27.39
C ALA A 306 -6.34 -10.38 -28.58
N ALA A 307 -5.38 -9.42 -28.55
CA ALA A 307 -5.23 -8.35 -29.56
C ALA A 307 -6.49 -7.45 -29.72
N ASP A 308 -7.42 -7.48 -28.75
CA ASP A 308 -8.61 -6.62 -28.74
C ASP A 308 -8.25 -5.26 -28.12
N MET A 309 -7.64 -4.42 -28.95
CA MET A 309 -7.13 -3.11 -28.53
C MET A 309 -8.25 -2.11 -28.25
N ASP A 310 -9.43 -2.26 -28.84
CA ASP A 310 -10.55 -1.37 -28.59
C ASP A 310 -11.16 -1.66 -27.21
N ALA A 311 -11.43 -2.92 -26.87
CA ALA A 311 -11.84 -3.30 -25.53
C ALA A 311 -10.80 -2.90 -24.47
N PHE A 312 -9.50 -3.07 -24.76
CA PHE A 312 -8.41 -2.64 -23.89
C PHE A 312 -8.47 -1.14 -23.61
N LYS A 313 -8.53 -0.29 -24.65
CA LYS A 313 -8.59 1.17 -24.53
C LYS A 313 -9.83 1.63 -23.76
N ILE A 314 -11.00 1.06 -24.08
CA ILE A 314 -12.25 1.38 -23.38
C ILE A 314 -12.12 1.05 -21.87
N LEU A 315 -11.62 -0.15 -21.54
CA LEU A 315 -11.43 -0.57 -20.15
C LEU A 315 -10.42 0.32 -19.43
N LEU A 316 -9.29 0.64 -20.05
CA LEU A 316 -8.25 1.49 -19.48
C LEU A 316 -8.79 2.90 -19.17
N LEU A 317 -9.43 3.55 -20.12
CA LEU A 317 -9.99 4.90 -19.95
C LEU A 317 -11.13 4.91 -18.92
N ARG A 318 -11.94 3.84 -18.86
CA ARG A 318 -12.97 3.66 -17.84
C ARG A 318 -12.36 3.53 -16.45
N ASN A 319 -11.27 2.76 -16.30
CA ASN A 319 -10.56 2.64 -15.03
C ASN A 319 -10.04 3.99 -14.54
N VAL A 320 -9.44 4.81 -15.43
CA VAL A 320 -8.98 6.15 -15.05
C VAL A 320 -10.15 7.00 -14.57
N ARG A 321 -11.25 7.07 -15.34
CA ARG A 321 -12.44 7.87 -14.95
C ARG A 321 -13.02 7.45 -13.60
N TYR A 322 -13.15 6.15 -13.37
CA TYR A 322 -13.80 5.65 -12.16
C TYR A 322 -12.92 5.72 -10.93
N SER A 323 -11.62 5.41 -11.04
CA SER A 323 -10.69 5.51 -9.92
C SER A 323 -10.48 6.97 -9.49
N MET A 324 -10.30 7.89 -10.45
CA MET A 324 -10.21 9.31 -10.15
C MET A 324 -11.55 9.87 -9.65
N GLY A 325 -12.67 9.47 -10.25
CA GLY A 325 -14.01 9.90 -9.82
C GLY A 325 -14.31 9.52 -8.38
N LEU A 326 -14.03 8.28 -8.00
CA LEU A 326 -14.18 7.82 -6.60
C LEU A 326 -13.28 8.62 -5.66
N LEU A 327 -12.02 8.84 -6.06
CA LEU A 327 -11.10 9.64 -5.27
C LEU A 327 -11.63 11.07 -5.08
N VAL A 328 -12.14 11.73 -6.12
CA VAL A 328 -12.66 13.10 -6.03
C VAL A 328 -13.88 13.17 -5.11
N ILE A 329 -14.81 12.21 -5.20
CA ILE A 329 -15.98 12.17 -4.30
C ILE A 329 -15.55 12.17 -2.84
N LEU A 330 -14.61 11.31 -2.48
CA LEU A 330 -14.14 11.15 -1.12
C LEU A 330 -13.23 12.31 -0.69
N SER A 331 -12.30 12.72 -1.56
CA SER A 331 -11.33 13.77 -1.25
C SER A 331 -11.94 15.17 -1.13
N ALA A 332 -12.99 15.49 -1.86
CA ALA A 332 -13.68 16.78 -1.74
C ALA A 332 -14.30 16.97 -0.35
N PHE A 333 -14.86 15.92 0.24
CA PHE A 333 -15.33 15.93 1.62
C PHE A 333 -14.18 16.15 2.61
N ILE A 334 -13.10 15.36 2.47
CA ILE A 334 -11.92 15.45 3.33
C ILE A 334 -11.22 16.82 3.16
N ALA A 335 -11.10 17.35 1.95
CA ALA A 335 -10.50 18.65 1.67
C ALA A 335 -11.22 19.81 2.39
N THR A 336 -12.51 19.63 2.68
CA THR A 336 -13.34 20.63 3.33
C THR A 336 -13.47 20.43 4.83
N PHE A 337 -13.54 19.19 5.31
CA PHE A 337 -13.81 18.83 6.69
C PHE A 337 -12.64 18.11 7.39
N GLY A 338 -11.44 18.11 6.80
CA GLY A 338 -10.31 17.33 7.31
C GLY A 338 -9.86 17.72 8.71
N ASP A 339 -9.97 19.00 9.06
CA ASP A 339 -9.72 19.50 10.42
C ASP A 339 -10.66 18.85 11.44
N LYS A 340 -11.96 18.87 11.19
CA LYS A 340 -12.98 18.28 12.06
C LYS A 340 -12.80 16.75 12.17
N ILE A 341 -12.46 16.10 11.07
CA ILE A 341 -12.25 14.64 11.04
C ILE A 341 -11.02 14.26 11.87
N VAL A 342 -9.89 14.95 11.71
CA VAL A 342 -8.68 14.69 12.48
C VAL A 342 -8.89 14.98 13.96
N ASN A 343 -9.53 16.11 14.29
CA ASN A 343 -9.81 16.49 15.67
C ASN A 343 -10.76 15.49 16.37
N LEU A 344 -11.76 14.98 15.67
CA LEU A 344 -12.68 13.97 16.22
C LEU A 344 -11.96 12.61 16.39
N TRP A 345 -11.04 12.29 15.48
CA TRP A 345 -10.31 11.01 15.51
C TRP A 345 -9.18 11.01 16.55
N LEU A 346 -8.33 12.04 16.56
CA LEU A 346 -7.08 12.07 17.32
C LEU A 346 -7.07 13.12 18.45
N GLY A 347 -8.06 14.01 18.50
CA GLY A 347 -8.08 15.17 19.38
C GLY A 347 -7.46 16.41 18.73
N GLU A 348 -7.62 17.55 19.43
CA GLU A 348 -7.10 18.85 18.97
C GLU A 348 -5.57 18.86 18.92
N GLY A 349 -5.00 19.65 18.01
CA GLY A 349 -3.55 19.81 17.85
C GLY A 349 -2.87 18.78 16.94
N HIS A 350 -3.58 17.77 16.43
CA HIS A 350 -3.02 16.74 15.56
C HIS A 350 -3.27 16.97 14.06
N PHE A 351 -3.91 18.07 13.68
CA PHE A 351 -4.12 18.40 12.28
C PHE A 351 -2.95 19.20 11.71
N ALA A 352 -2.27 18.68 10.68
CA ALA A 352 -1.10 19.31 10.07
C ALA A 352 -1.41 20.59 9.27
N GLY A 353 -2.68 20.98 9.18
CA GLY A 353 -3.14 22.15 8.45
C GLY A 353 -3.63 21.88 7.02
N PHE A 354 -4.48 22.76 6.53
CA PHE A 354 -5.06 22.65 5.19
C PHE A 354 -4.02 22.68 4.06
N PRO A 355 -2.94 23.49 4.10
CA PRO A 355 -1.91 23.45 3.06
C PRO A 355 -1.31 22.06 2.86
N VAL A 356 -0.99 21.34 3.95
CA VAL A 356 -0.50 19.95 3.91
C VAL A 356 -1.57 19.02 3.33
N LEU A 357 -2.80 19.11 3.83
CA LEU A 357 -3.91 18.27 3.38
C LEU A 357 -4.18 18.44 1.89
N TRP A 358 -4.32 19.65 1.40
CA TRP A 358 -4.63 19.92 -0.01
C TRP A 358 -3.49 19.49 -0.93
N THR A 359 -2.23 19.69 -0.50
CA THR A 359 -1.07 19.22 -1.26
C THR A 359 -1.05 17.69 -1.37
N LEU A 360 -1.27 16.97 -0.27
CA LEU A 360 -1.32 15.50 -0.27
C LEU A 360 -2.51 14.96 -1.06
N LEU A 361 -3.68 15.60 -1.00
CA LEU A 361 -4.84 15.21 -1.82
C LEU A 361 -4.59 15.42 -3.31
N THR A 362 -3.97 16.56 -3.69
CA THR A 362 -3.59 16.84 -5.08
C THR A 362 -2.55 15.84 -5.57
N MET A 363 -1.51 15.58 -4.78
CA MET A 363 -0.51 14.56 -5.09
C MET A 363 -1.16 13.19 -5.29
N THR A 364 -2.07 12.80 -4.42
CA THR A 364 -2.78 11.51 -4.53
C THR A 364 -3.66 11.42 -5.77
N LEU A 365 -4.29 12.52 -6.18
CA LEU A 365 -5.04 12.57 -7.43
C LEU A 365 -4.14 12.30 -8.65
N LEU A 366 -2.97 12.94 -8.67
CA LEU A 366 -1.96 12.73 -9.71
C LEU A 366 -1.37 11.30 -9.63
N GLU A 367 -1.18 10.77 -8.42
CA GLU A 367 -0.69 9.40 -8.19
C GLU A 367 -1.69 8.35 -8.69
N VAL A 368 -2.96 8.44 -8.35
CA VAL A 368 -4.00 7.52 -8.85
C VAL A 368 -4.11 7.58 -10.36
N HIS A 369 -4.00 8.77 -10.94
CA HIS A 369 -3.98 8.98 -12.38
C HIS A 369 -2.81 8.22 -13.03
N HIS A 370 -1.57 8.48 -12.58
CA HIS A 370 -0.40 7.88 -13.20
C HIS A 370 -0.33 6.36 -12.95
N VAL A 371 -0.64 5.88 -11.75
CA VAL A 371 -0.64 4.44 -11.41
C VAL A 371 -1.65 3.68 -12.26
N THR A 372 -2.83 4.25 -12.52
CA THR A 372 -3.85 3.61 -13.36
C THR A 372 -3.35 3.44 -14.79
N LEU A 373 -2.74 4.47 -15.38
CA LEU A 373 -2.18 4.41 -16.72
C LEU A 373 -0.94 3.50 -16.80
N ALA A 374 -0.06 3.57 -15.79
CA ALA A 374 1.10 2.69 -15.69
C ALA A 374 0.69 1.22 -15.61
N THR A 375 -0.39 0.90 -14.87
CA THR A 375 -0.94 -0.46 -14.79
C THR A 375 -1.37 -0.97 -16.17
N GLY A 376 -1.97 -0.12 -17.01
CA GLY A 376 -2.27 -0.45 -18.41
C GLY A 376 -1.03 -0.80 -19.22
N THR A 377 0.04 -0.02 -19.09
CA THR A 377 1.33 -0.31 -19.77
C THR A 377 1.94 -1.60 -19.22
N MET A 378 1.96 -1.81 -17.90
CA MET A 378 2.51 -3.04 -17.28
C MET A 378 1.70 -4.29 -17.64
N ALA A 379 0.40 -4.18 -17.93
CA ALA A 379 -0.43 -5.28 -18.40
C ALA A 379 0.07 -5.87 -19.74
N THR A 380 0.88 -5.14 -20.51
CA THR A 380 1.56 -5.62 -21.73
C THR A 380 2.89 -6.34 -21.45
N GLY A 381 3.32 -6.42 -20.19
CA GLY A 381 4.63 -6.96 -19.81
C GLY A 381 5.79 -5.95 -19.87
N LYS A 382 5.55 -4.69 -20.26
CA LYS A 382 6.58 -3.65 -20.34
C LYS A 382 6.79 -3.00 -18.95
N ILE A 383 8.03 -3.01 -18.45
CA ILE A 383 8.44 -2.32 -17.22
C ILE A 383 9.16 -1.02 -17.64
N ALA A 384 8.41 0.06 -17.79
CA ALA A 384 8.94 1.33 -18.34
C ALA A 384 9.27 2.38 -17.25
N PHE A 385 8.86 2.16 -15.98
CA PHE A 385 8.82 3.23 -14.97
C PHE A 385 9.88 3.13 -13.86
N ALA A 386 10.82 2.19 -13.94
CA ALA A 386 11.82 1.98 -12.89
C ALA A 386 12.76 3.18 -12.70
N TRP A 387 13.26 3.75 -13.80
CA TRP A 387 14.18 4.89 -13.74
C TRP A 387 13.50 6.17 -13.28
N THR A 388 12.27 6.43 -13.74
CA THR A 388 11.55 7.62 -13.30
C THR A 388 11.18 7.56 -11.81
N ALA A 389 10.87 6.38 -11.28
CA ALA A 389 10.64 6.19 -9.86
C ALA A 389 11.90 6.45 -9.02
N LEU A 390 13.08 5.98 -9.47
CA LEU A 390 14.36 6.26 -8.79
C LEU A 390 14.71 7.73 -8.80
N ILE A 391 14.57 8.40 -9.96
CA ILE A 391 14.81 9.84 -10.09
C ILE A 391 13.84 10.62 -9.21
N ALA A 392 12.55 10.25 -9.22
CA ALA A 392 11.54 10.86 -8.36
C ALA A 392 11.90 10.74 -6.88
N GLY A 393 12.33 9.55 -6.44
CA GLY A 393 12.76 9.33 -5.05
C GLY A 393 13.96 10.17 -4.65
N GLY A 394 14.98 10.28 -5.52
CA GLY A 394 16.15 11.14 -5.28
C GLY A 394 15.81 12.63 -5.23
N LEU A 395 15.00 13.11 -6.17
CA LEU A 395 14.52 14.50 -6.20
C LEU A 395 13.63 14.80 -4.98
N ASN A 396 12.79 13.84 -4.57
CA ASN A 396 11.95 13.99 -3.38
C ASN A 396 12.79 14.33 -2.14
N ILE A 397 13.85 13.58 -1.87
CA ILE A 397 14.73 13.83 -0.72
C ILE A 397 15.28 15.25 -0.76
N ILE A 398 15.86 15.64 -1.90
CA ILE A 398 16.53 16.95 -2.03
C ILE A 398 15.54 18.10 -1.88
N ILE A 399 14.44 18.05 -2.64
CA ILE A 399 13.45 19.13 -2.67
C ILE A 399 12.72 19.22 -1.33
N SER A 400 12.36 18.08 -0.71
CA SER A 400 11.70 18.05 0.59
C SER A 400 12.58 18.63 1.70
N ILE A 401 13.89 18.34 1.73
CA ILE A 401 14.81 18.93 2.70
C ILE A 401 14.87 20.45 2.54
N ILE A 402 15.02 20.95 1.30
CA ILE A 402 15.12 22.39 1.03
C ILE A 402 13.84 23.11 1.42
N LEU A 403 12.68 22.56 1.03
CA LEU A 403 11.40 23.19 1.32
C LEU A 403 10.96 23.04 2.78
N ALA A 404 11.32 21.94 3.45
CA ALA A 404 11.02 21.73 4.86
C ALA A 404 11.65 22.80 5.75
N GLN A 405 12.87 23.24 5.45
CA GLN A 405 13.56 24.30 6.19
C GLN A 405 12.84 25.66 6.15
N ARG A 406 12.05 25.92 5.10
CA ARG A 406 11.36 27.20 4.91
C ARG A 406 9.86 27.14 5.22
N LEU A 407 9.23 26.02 4.89
CA LEU A 407 7.77 25.84 4.90
C LEU A 407 7.29 24.77 5.90
N GLY A 408 8.20 24.19 6.68
CA GLY A 408 7.87 23.15 7.65
C GLY A 408 7.21 21.93 6.99
N LEU A 409 6.18 21.37 7.61
CA LEU A 409 5.45 20.18 7.11
C LEU A 409 4.88 20.36 5.70
N TRP A 410 4.43 21.57 5.38
CA TRP A 410 3.95 21.86 4.03
C TRP A 410 5.07 21.74 2.99
N GLY A 411 6.28 22.17 3.33
CA GLY A 411 7.45 22.02 2.46
C GLY A 411 7.77 20.56 2.13
N VAL A 412 7.60 19.66 3.09
CA VAL A 412 7.79 18.22 2.86
C VAL A 412 6.76 17.69 1.85
N ALA A 413 5.48 17.97 2.07
CA ALA A 413 4.41 17.56 1.14
C ALA A 413 4.60 18.14 -0.27
N LEU A 414 4.98 19.43 -0.38
CA LEU A 414 5.28 20.07 -1.66
C LEU A 414 6.49 19.45 -2.35
N GLY A 415 7.53 19.09 -1.60
CA GLY A 415 8.72 18.44 -2.14
C GLY A 415 8.40 17.14 -2.85
N THR A 416 7.61 16.30 -2.19
CA THR A 416 7.13 15.02 -2.76
C THR A 416 6.27 15.26 -4.00
N MET A 417 5.34 16.21 -3.95
CA MET A 417 4.48 16.54 -5.08
C MET A 417 5.29 17.06 -6.28
N ILE A 418 6.22 17.99 -6.06
CA ILE A 418 7.05 18.57 -7.14
C ILE A 418 7.95 17.50 -7.76
N ALA A 419 8.60 16.66 -6.95
CA ALA A 419 9.45 15.58 -7.46
C ALA A 419 8.69 14.63 -8.38
N GLN A 420 7.47 14.25 -8.01
CA GLN A 420 6.62 13.40 -8.83
C GLN A 420 6.06 14.12 -10.07
N MET A 421 5.72 15.39 -9.96
CA MET A 421 5.29 16.21 -11.11
C MET A 421 6.40 16.36 -12.15
N LEU A 422 7.65 16.45 -11.73
CA LEU A 422 8.81 16.53 -12.64
C LEU A 422 9.15 15.18 -13.30
N THR A 423 8.63 14.07 -12.79
CA THR A 423 9.02 12.72 -13.22
C THR A 423 7.80 11.85 -13.60
N ASN A 424 7.20 11.16 -12.63
CA ASN A 424 6.23 10.10 -12.85
C ASN A 424 4.90 10.60 -13.44
N ASN A 425 4.40 11.76 -12.97
CA ASN A 425 3.03 12.18 -13.21
C ASN A 425 2.73 12.57 -14.67
N TRP A 426 3.73 12.99 -15.43
CA TRP A 426 3.59 13.25 -16.86
C TRP A 426 4.13 12.10 -17.71
N TYR A 427 5.17 11.39 -17.24
CA TYR A 427 5.83 10.35 -18.02
C TYR A 427 4.93 9.13 -18.23
N ALA A 428 4.23 8.67 -17.19
CA ALA A 428 3.33 7.53 -17.33
C ALA A 428 2.15 7.79 -18.28
N PRO A 429 1.44 8.93 -18.20
CA PRO A 429 0.48 9.31 -19.23
C PRO A 429 1.08 9.38 -20.64
N TYR A 430 2.23 10.02 -20.79
CA TYR A 430 2.90 10.12 -22.07
C TYR A 430 3.19 8.74 -22.69
N VAL A 431 3.85 7.86 -21.94
CA VAL A 431 4.19 6.51 -22.41
C VAL A 431 2.94 5.71 -22.75
N THR A 432 1.93 5.74 -21.88
CA THR A 432 0.71 4.96 -22.08
C THR A 432 -0.11 5.44 -23.27
N LEU A 433 -0.35 6.76 -23.37
CA LEU A 433 -1.14 7.32 -24.47
C LEU A 433 -0.45 7.09 -25.84
N THR A 434 0.88 7.26 -25.87
CA THR A 434 1.68 7.00 -27.10
C THR A 434 1.66 5.52 -27.45
N LEU A 435 1.87 4.62 -26.48
CA LEU A 435 1.91 3.17 -26.73
C LEU A 435 0.61 2.63 -27.31
N PHE A 436 -0.52 3.17 -26.88
CA PHE A 436 -1.84 2.72 -27.33
C PHE A 436 -2.47 3.62 -28.39
N ASN A 437 -1.74 4.58 -28.95
CA ASN A 437 -2.23 5.53 -29.95
C ASN A 437 -3.54 6.20 -29.51
N ILE A 438 -3.58 6.73 -28.27
CA ILE A 438 -4.73 7.49 -27.76
C ILE A 438 -4.42 8.97 -27.94
N PRO A 439 -5.18 9.72 -28.77
CA PRO A 439 -4.93 11.14 -29.00
C PRO A 439 -5.12 11.95 -27.70
N PHE A 440 -4.13 12.78 -27.35
CA PHE A 440 -4.15 13.56 -26.11
C PHE A 440 -5.40 14.44 -26.00
N LEU A 441 -5.81 15.10 -27.07
CA LEU A 441 -6.99 15.97 -27.05
C LEU A 441 -8.28 15.19 -26.72
N ARG A 442 -8.42 13.98 -27.28
CA ARG A 442 -9.54 13.09 -26.97
C ARG A 442 -9.48 12.64 -25.50
N TYR A 443 -8.29 12.26 -25.03
CA TYR A 443 -8.07 11.89 -23.65
C TYR A 443 -8.42 13.04 -22.69
N PHE A 444 -7.94 14.25 -22.98
CA PHE A 444 -8.24 15.44 -22.20
C PHE A 444 -9.75 15.71 -22.12
N ALA A 445 -10.43 15.71 -23.25
CA ALA A 445 -11.86 16.00 -23.32
C ALA A 445 -12.73 14.93 -22.64
N THR A 446 -12.32 13.64 -22.70
CA THR A 446 -13.15 12.52 -22.21
C THR A 446 -12.79 12.07 -20.79
N VAL A 447 -11.62 12.45 -20.27
CA VAL A 447 -11.15 12.03 -18.94
C VAL A 447 -10.83 13.25 -18.07
N ILE A 448 -9.88 14.09 -18.49
CA ILE A 448 -9.36 15.15 -17.63
C ILE A 448 -10.40 16.26 -17.37
N LEU A 449 -11.04 16.75 -18.43
CA LEU A 449 -12.03 17.83 -18.31
C LEU A 449 -13.25 17.44 -17.43
N PRO A 450 -13.88 16.26 -17.60
CA PRO A 450 -14.94 15.83 -16.70
C PRO A 450 -14.51 15.69 -15.23
N ILE A 451 -13.29 15.20 -14.97
CA ILE A 451 -12.73 15.13 -13.62
C ILE A 451 -12.53 16.52 -13.04
N PHE A 452 -11.99 17.46 -13.81
CA PHE A 452 -11.78 18.83 -13.36
C PHE A 452 -13.12 19.53 -13.00
N VAL A 453 -14.15 19.35 -13.83
CA VAL A 453 -15.50 19.85 -13.53
C VAL A 453 -16.04 19.19 -12.26
N LEU A 454 -15.86 17.87 -12.10
CA LEU A 454 -16.29 17.17 -10.91
C LEU A 454 -15.61 17.72 -9.64
N ILE A 455 -14.30 18.03 -9.69
CA ILE A 455 -13.56 18.62 -8.57
C ILE A 455 -14.20 19.94 -8.16
N ILE A 456 -14.42 20.86 -9.11
CA ILE A 456 -14.98 22.19 -8.83
C ILE A 456 -16.37 22.08 -8.21
N VAL A 457 -17.25 21.27 -8.82
CA VAL A 457 -18.63 21.10 -8.34
C VAL A 457 -18.63 20.43 -6.95
N SER A 458 -17.80 19.39 -6.75
CA SER A 458 -17.74 18.68 -5.48
C SER A 458 -17.21 19.55 -4.35
N ILE A 459 -16.17 20.34 -4.59
CA ILE A 459 -15.65 21.30 -3.60
C ILE A 459 -16.71 22.36 -3.30
N GLY A 460 -17.37 22.92 -4.32
CA GLY A 460 -18.44 23.91 -4.15
C GLY A 460 -19.57 23.39 -3.26
N ILE A 461 -20.08 22.18 -3.53
CA ILE A 461 -21.13 21.54 -2.71
C ILE A 461 -20.66 21.39 -1.24
N ASN A 462 -19.41 20.93 -1.02
CA ASN A 462 -18.89 20.71 0.32
C ASN A 462 -18.67 22.04 1.08
N VAL A 463 -18.16 23.08 0.42
CA VAL A 463 -17.96 24.41 1.03
C VAL A 463 -19.30 25.02 1.45
N VAL A 464 -20.32 24.95 0.59
CA VAL A 464 -21.66 25.41 0.93
C VAL A 464 -22.23 24.63 2.12
N SER A 465 -22.06 23.29 2.11
CA SER A 465 -22.50 22.44 3.21
C SER A 465 -21.79 22.79 4.53
N ARG A 466 -20.47 23.03 4.50
CA ARG A 466 -19.70 23.46 5.68
C ARG A 466 -20.22 24.78 6.24
N TYR A 467 -20.55 25.76 5.38
CA TYR A 467 -21.11 27.03 5.81
C TYR A 467 -22.49 26.85 6.46
N LEU A 468 -23.38 26.07 5.84
CA LEU A 468 -24.72 25.82 6.36
C LEU A 468 -24.72 25.03 7.68
N THR A 469 -23.74 24.18 7.89
CA THR A 469 -23.61 23.33 9.09
C THR A 469 -22.70 23.92 10.17
N ALA A 470 -22.13 25.10 9.96
CA ALA A 470 -21.17 25.74 10.87
C ALA A 470 -21.71 25.99 12.29
N LYS A 471 -23.04 26.15 12.41
CA LYS A 471 -23.73 26.37 13.70
C LYS A 471 -23.88 25.11 14.56
N TYR A 472 -23.62 23.93 14.02
CA TYR A 472 -23.72 22.67 14.73
C TYR A 472 -22.34 22.20 15.21
N GLY A 473 -22.31 21.40 16.27
CA GLY A 473 -21.07 20.74 16.72
C GLY A 473 -20.46 19.86 15.64
N ASP A 474 -19.16 19.60 15.73
CA ASP A 474 -18.37 18.94 14.67
C ASP A 474 -18.96 17.61 14.22
N MET A 475 -19.36 16.75 15.14
CA MET A 475 -19.95 15.44 14.81
C MET A 475 -21.26 15.59 14.01
N ILE A 476 -22.16 16.49 14.43
CA ILE A 476 -23.43 16.71 13.75
C ILE A 476 -23.18 17.35 12.38
N SER A 477 -22.28 18.33 12.30
CA SER A 477 -21.87 18.96 11.05
C SER A 477 -21.33 17.93 10.04
N LEU A 478 -20.46 17.01 10.48
CA LEU A 478 -19.93 15.94 9.63
C LEU A 478 -21.00 14.96 9.15
N LEU A 479 -21.93 14.57 10.03
CA LEU A 479 -23.02 13.65 9.67
C LEU A 479 -23.97 14.26 8.64
N ILE A 480 -24.47 15.49 8.91
CA ILE A 480 -25.38 16.18 7.98
C ILE A 480 -24.69 16.43 6.64
N SER A 481 -23.46 16.94 6.68
CA SER A 481 -22.71 17.23 5.45
C SER A 481 -22.41 15.95 4.68
N GLY A 482 -21.97 14.88 5.34
CA GLY A 482 -21.68 13.61 4.69
C GLY A 482 -22.90 12.98 4.03
N CYS A 483 -24.05 12.97 4.72
CA CYS A 483 -25.30 12.46 4.18
C CYS A 483 -25.81 13.25 2.96
N PHE A 484 -25.48 14.53 2.85
CA PHE A 484 -25.89 15.36 1.72
C PHE A 484 -24.84 15.39 0.60
N THR A 485 -23.58 15.67 0.93
CA THR A 485 -22.55 15.95 -0.08
C THR A 485 -22.06 14.67 -0.80
N ILE A 486 -21.92 13.54 -0.09
CA ILE A 486 -21.45 12.30 -0.72
C ILE A 486 -22.43 11.79 -1.78
N PRO A 487 -23.76 11.67 -1.53
CA PRO A 487 -24.70 11.32 -2.57
C PRO A 487 -24.75 12.35 -3.71
N SER A 488 -24.73 13.65 -3.41
CA SER A 488 -24.80 14.71 -4.43
C SER A 488 -23.57 14.68 -5.35
N THR A 489 -22.37 14.53 -4.81
CA THR A 489 -21.13 14.41 -5.59
C THR A 489 -21.08 13.08 -6.35
N THR A 490 -21.63 12.00 -5.79
CA THR A 490 -21.75 10.71 -6.48
C THR A 490 -22.68 10.81 -7.69
N LEU A 491 -23.84 11.46 -7.56
CA LEU A 491 -24.75 11.70 -8.68
C LEU A 491 -24.08 12.55 -9.77
N THR A 492 -23.35 13.59 -9.38
CA THR A 492 -22.58 14.43 -10.30
C THR A 492 -21.51 13.60 -11.04
N ALA A 493 -20.79 12.74 -10.32
CA ALA A 493 -19.79 11.84 -10.91
C ALA A 493 -20.42 10.86 -11.90
N LEU A 494 -21.57 10.26 -11.56
CA LEU A 494 -22.33 9.40 -12.47
C LEU A 494 -22.77 10.15 -13.73
N ALA A 495 -23.20 11.40 -13.60
CA ALA A 495 -23.61 12.22 -14.74
C ALA A 495 -22.44 12.57 -15.67
N LEU A 496 -21.27 12.91 -15.11
CA LEU A 496 -20.10 13.38 -15.87
C LEU A 496 -19.20 12.26 -16.39
N LEU A 497 -19.03 11.18 -15.64
CA LEU A 497 -18.01 10.17 -15.89
C LEU A 497 -18.53 8.89 -16.55
N THR A 498 -19.87 8.67 -16.56
CA THR A 498 -20.46 7.47 -17.16
C THR A 498 -21.21 7.78 -18.47
N THR A 499 -21.16 6.85 -19.39
CA THR A 499 -21.97 6.88 -20.61
C THR A 499 -23.43 6.47 -20.33
N ALA A 500 -24.36 6.78 -21.22
CA ALA A 500 -25.75 6.38 -21.10
C ALA A 500 -25.92 4.84 -20.98
N SER A 501 -25.12 4.08 -21.73
CA SER A 501 -25.12 2.61 -21.70
C SER A 501 -24.58 2.08 -20.35
N GLU A 502 -23.50 2.67 -19.81
CA GLU A 502 -22.96 2.28 -18.50
C GLU A 502 -23.97 2.56 -17.38
N ARG A 503 -24.68 3.69 -17.41
CA ARG A 503 -25.76 4.03 -16.45
C ARG A 503 -26.90 3.02 -16.49
N GLN A 504 -27.32 2.59 -17.67
CA GLN A 504 -28.38 1.57 -17.82
C GLN A 504 -27.95 0.23 -17.25
N ILE A 505 -26.69 -0.18 -17.46
CA ILE A 505 -26.14 -1.43 -16.89
C ILE A 505 -26.13 -1.34 -15.36
N MET A 506 -25.64 -0.23 -14.80
CA MET A 506 -25.62 -0.03 -13.34
C MET A 506 -27.02 -0.08 -12.72
N LEU A 507 -28.00 0.59 -13.35
CA LEU A 507 -29.40 0.55 -12.90
C LEU A 507 -29.98 -0.85 -12.93
N ARG A 508 -29.73 -1.63 -14.00
CA ARG A 508 -30.18 -3.04 -14.09
C ARG A 508 -29.54 -3.90 -13.01
N MET A 509 -28.25 -3.71 -12.70
CA MET A 509 -27.58 -4.46 -11.62
C MET A 509 -28.21 -4.17 -10.26
N ILE A 510 -28.47 -2.90 -9.95
CA ILE A 510 -29.12 -2.48 -8.69
C ILE A 510 -30.54 -3.08 -8.58
N LEU A 511 -31.32 -3.03 -9.65
CA LEU A 511 -32.67 -3.61 -9.68
C LEU A 511 -32.66 -5.13 -9.52
N ASN A 512 -31.68 -5.83 -10.10
CA ASN A 512 -31.55 -7.27 -9.96
C ASN A 512 -31.08 -7.68 -8.56
N MET A 513 -30.18 -6.92 -7.92
CA MET A 513 -29.79 -7.15 -6.52
C MET A 513 -30.99 -6.98 -5.57
N ARG A 514 -31.85 -5.97 -5.81
CA ARG A 514 -33.07 -5.76 -5.02
C ARG A 514 -34.11 -6.89 -5.18
N LYS A 515 -34.08 -7.65 -6.29
CA LYS A 515 -34.94 -8.82 -6.50
C LYS A 515 -34.36 -10.09 -5.90
N ALA A 516 -33.08 -10.12 -5.57
CA ALA A 516 -32.38 -11.27 -5.00
C ALA A 516 -32.28 -11.22 -3.46
N LEU A 517 -32.54 -10.03 -2.86
CA LEU A 517 -32.75 -9.79 -1.42
C LEU A 517 -34.22 -9.88 -1.08
#